data_93af7a753645e9bbf4b15949d237be71
#
_entry.id   93af7a753645e9bbf4b15949d237be71
#
_cell.length_a   1.000
_cell.length_b   1.000
_cell.length_c   1.000
_cell.angle_alpha   90.00
_cell.angle_beta   90.00
_cell.angle_gamma   90.00
#
_symmetry.space_group_name_H-M   'P 1'
#
loop_
_entity.id
_entity.type
_entity.pdbx_description
1 polymer ?
#
loop_
_entity_poly.entity_id
_entity_poly.type
_entity_poly.pdbx_seq_one_letter_code
_entity_poly.pdbx_strand_id
1 'polypeptide(L)'
;MRWFAVGVQPVGVIAVGALPTGVIALGQGATGVVAIGQLARGVITVGQLSLGIFSLGQLSAGFLWAGGQLALGATAGFAQIPIGLLGRWVPWRSAPPEIRSPHSVWTLALRAVLLAGVAALVAWLAVWPVVDACLRPGGIFSALP
;
A
#
# COMPACT_ATOMS: atom_id res chain seq x y z
N MET A 1 -0.78 2.11 -26.95
CA MET A 1 -0.96 2.30 -25.50
C MET A 1 -2.43 2.23 -25.18
N ARG A 2 -2.86 1.31 -24.32
CA ARG A 2 -4.27 1.25 -23.89
C ARG A 2 -4.48 2.23 -22.72
N TRP A 3 -5.08 3.36 -23.04
CA TRP A 3 -5.42 4.35 -22.02
C TRP A 3 -6.47 3.82 -21.04
N PHE A 4 -7.42 3.05 -21.57
CA PHE A 4 -8.49 2.49 -20.78
C PHE A 4 -8.65 0.99 -21.08
N ALA A 5 -8.65 0.17 -20.05
CA ALA A 5 -8.81 -1.28 -20.15
C ALA A 5 -9.84 -1.79 -19.13
N VAL A 6 -10.77 -2.61 -19.60
CA VAL A 6 -11.80 -3.24 -18.77
C VAL A 6 -11.78 -4.75 -19.01
N GLY A 7 -11.94 -5.55 -17.95
CA GLY A 7 -11.98 -7.01 -18.04
C GLY A 7 -11.65 -7.70 -16.73
N VAL A 8 -11.30 -8.97 -16.80
CA VAL A 8 -10.94 -9.74 -15.60
C VAL A 8 -9.54 -9.37 -15.13
N GLN A 9 -8.58 -9.29 -16.05
CA GLN A 9 -7.19 -8.90 -15.78
C GLN A 9 -6.75 -7.79 -16.76
N PRO A 10 -7.37 -6.61 -16.69
CA PRO A 10 -7.04 -5.54 -17.61
C PRO A 10 -5.70 -4.92 -17.27
N VAL A 11 -4.92 -4.60 -18.31
CA VAL A 11 -3.65 -3.87 -18.22
C VAL A 11 -3.74 -2.61 -19.07
N GLY A 12 -3.54 -1.45 -18.45
CA GLY A 12 -3.65 -0.14 -19.12
C GLY A 12 -3.27 1.00 -18.19
N VAL A 13 -3.34 2.23 -18.70
CA VAL A 13 -3.13 3.42 -17.84
C VAL A 13 -4.24 3.51 -16.80
N ILE A 14 -5.49 3.38 -17.23
CA ILE A 14 -6.65 3.24 -16.37
C ILE A 14 -7.20 1.82 -16.58
N ALA A 15 -7.15 0.99 -15.56
CA ALA A 15 -7.59 -0.38 -15.60
C ALA A 15 -8.73 -0.62 -14.61
N VAL A 16 -9.84 -1.21 -15.08
CA VAL A 16 -11.03 -1.49 -14.27
C VAL A 16 -11.43 -2.95 -14.44
N GLY A 17 -11.52 -3.70 -13.33
CA GLY A 17 -11.88 -5.11 -13.40
C GLY A 17 -11.64 -5.89 -12.12
N ALA A 18 -11.52 -7.21 -12.22
CA ALA A 18 -11.29 -8.05 -11.04
C ALA A 18 -9.85 -7.92 -10.51
N LEU A 19 -8.86 -8.03 -11.40
CA LEU A 19 -7.43 -7.93 -11.07
C LEU A 19 -6.72 -6.91 -11.98
N PRO A 20 -7.10 -5.63 -11.90
CA PRO A 20 -6.56 -4.60 -12.78
C PRO A 20 -5.11 -4.25 -12.42
N THR A 21 -4.30 -3.99 -13.46
CA THR A 21 -2.93 -3.50 -13.32
C THR A 21 -2.74 -2.27 -14.21
N GLY A 22 -2.31 -1.15 -13.61
CA GLY A 22 -2.15 0.10 -14.35
C GLY A 22 -1.60 1.24 -13.52
N VAL A 23 -1.58 2.44 -14.08
CA VAL A 23 -1.26 3.64 -13.31
C VAL A 23 -2.40 3.92 -12.32
N ILE A 24 -3.64 3.86 -12.80
CA ILE A 24 -4.85 3.92 -11.97
C ILE A 24 -5.56 2.58 -12.12
N ALA A 25 -5.69 1.85 -11.04
CA ALA A 25 -6.32 0.53 -11.00
C ALA A 25 -7.53 0.53 -10.07
N LEU A 26 -8.68 0.10 -10.58
CA LEU A 26 -9.94 0.05 -9.85
C LEU A 26 -10.52 -1.37 -9.93
N GLY A 27 -10.67 -2.07 -8.80
CA GLY A 27 -11.22 -3.43 -8.81
C GLY A 27 -11.04 -4.21 -7.52
N GLN A 28 -11.24 -5.51 -7.55
CA GLN A 28 -11.12 -6.34 -6.35
C GLN A 28 -9.66 -6.45 -5.90
N GLY A 29 -8.75 -6.83 -6.81
CA GLY A 29 -7.31 -6.96 -6.56
C GLY A 29 -6.51 -5.94 -7.37
N ALA A 30 -6.62 -4.64 -7.04
CA ALA A 30 -6.03 -3.56 -7.81
C ALA A 30 -4.52 -3.42 -7.54
N THR A 31 -3.73 -3.27 -8.61
CA THR A 31 -2.29 -3.03 -8.55
C THR A 31 -1.93 -1.85 -9.44
N GLY A 32 -1.34 -0.79 -8.87
CA GLY A 32 -1.03 0.42 -9.63
C GLY A 32 -0.33 1.50 -8.81
N VAL A 33 -0.04 2.63 -9.46
CA VAL A 33 0.43 3.82 -8.72
C VAL A 33 -0.69 4.31 -7.80
N VAL A 34 -1.90 4.41 -8.32
CA VAL A 34 -3.11 4.63 -7.53
C VAL A 34 -3.97 3.37 -7.66
N ALA A 35 -4.21 2.68 -6.55
CA ALA A 35 -4.99 1.46 -6.52
C ALA A 35 -6.16 1.58 -5.55
N ILE A 36 -7.35 1.26 -6.03
CA ILE A 36 -8.58 1.30 -5.23
C ILE A 36 -9.31 -0.03 -5.40
N GLY A 37 -9.56 -0.72 -4.27
CA GLY A 37 -10.21 -2.02 -4.32
C GLY A 37 -10.32 -2.73 -2.97
N GLN A 38 -10.73 -3.98 -2.97
CA GLN A 38 -10.75 -4.77 -1.74
C GLN A 38 -9.32 -5.06 -1.27
N LEU A 39 -8.48 -5.53 -2.19
CA LEU A 39 -7.04 -5.67 -2.02
C LEU A 39 -6.35 -4.66 -2.95
N ALA A 40 -5.77 -3.60 -2.39
CA ALA A 40 -5.10 -2.55 -3.12
C ALA A 40 -3.59 -2.57 -2.86
N ARG A 41 -2.78 -2.55 -3.92
CA ARG A 41 -1.31 -2.55 -3.87
C ARG A 41 -0.75 -1.45 -4.76
N GLY A 42 0.13 -0.60 -4.22
CA GLY A 42 0.69 0.49 -5.01
C GLY A 42 1.37 1.59 -4.20
N VAL A 43 1.45 2.77 -4.78
CA VAL A 43 1.99 3.95 -4.11
C VAL A 43 0.93 4.59 -3.21
N ILE A 44 -0.22 4.89 -3.77
CA ILE A 44 -1.40 5.40 -3.06
C ILE A 44 -2.47 4.33 -3.15
N THR A 45 -2.88 3.79 -2.01
CA THR A 45 -3.80 2.67 -1.96
C THR A 45 -4.98 2.93 -1.05
N VAL A 46 -6.17 2.57 -1.53
CA VAL A 46 -7.42 2.66 -0.77
C VAL A 46 -8.17 1.34 -0.90
N GLY A 47 -8.48 0.69 0.23
CA GLY A 47 -9.18 -0.59 0.18
C GLY A 47 -9.46 -1.20 1.55
N GLN A 48 -10.04 -2.39 1.59
CA GLN A 48 -10.19 -3.12 2.84
C GLN A 48 -8.82 -3.58 3.36
N LEU A 49 -8.04 -4.23 2.50
CA LEU A 49 -6.63 -4.52 2.71
C LEU A 49 -5.82 -3.67 1.74
N SER A 50 -5.02 -2.76 2.26
CA SER A 50 -4.25 -1.81 1.46
C SER A 50 -2.76 -1.86 1.82
N LEU A 51 -1.92 -1.95 0.79
CA LEU A 51 -0.47 -2.03 0.88
C LEU A 51 0.16 -0.99 -0.02
N GLY A 52 0.87 -0.01 0.54
CA GLY A 52 1.43 1.08 -0.26
C GLY A 52 2.43 1.95 0.47
N ILE A 53 2.83 3.04 -0.18
CA ILE A 53 3.60 4.09 0.48
C ILE A 53 2.64 4.94 1.33
N PHE A 54 1.51 5.32 0.74
CA PHE A 54 0.36 5.94 1.40
C PHE A 54 -0.81 4.98 1.32
N SER A 55 -1.31 4.53 2.45
CA SER A 55 -2.29 3.45 2.50
C SER A 55 -3.47 3.82 3.40
N LEU A 56 -4.68 3.61 2.91
CA LEU A 56 -5.91 3.84 3.63
C LEU A 56 -6.83 2.62 3.52
N GLY A 57 -7.27 2.08 4.66
CA GLY A 57 -8.15 0.91 4.65
C GLY A 57 -8.52 0.39 6.02
N GLN A 58 -9.30 -0.67 6.10
CA GLN A 58 -9.58 -1.32 7.38
C GLN A 58 -8.29 -1.92 7.96
N LEU A 59 -7.58 -2.69 7.14
CA LEU A 59 -6.23 -3.17 7.41
C LEU A 59 -5.28 -2.49 6.42
N SER A 60 -4.44 -1.58 6.88
CA SER A 60 -3.55 -0.81 6.03
C SER A 60 -2.09 -0.96 6.44
N ALA A 61 -1.22 -1.17 5.46
CA ALA A 61 0.21 -1.12 5.65
C ALA A 61 0.80 -0.08 4.70
N GLY A 62 1.25 1.04 5.26
CA GLY A 62 1.84 2.15 4.52
C GLY A 62 3.28 2.38 4.94
N PHE A 63 4.20 2.52 3.98
CA PHE A 63 5.60 2.78 4.32
C PHE A 63 5.77 4.16 4.99
N LEU A 64 5.18 5.22 4.42
CA LEU A 64 5.24 6.55 5.01
C LEU A 64 4.01 6.83 5.88
N TRP A 65 2.83 6.60 5.36
CA TRP A 65 1.59 6.92 6.04
C TRP A 65 0.56 5.80 5.90
N ALA A 66 -0.12 5.47 6.99
CA ALA A 66 -1.19 4.50 6.99
C ALA A 66 -2.39 4.99 7.79
N GLY A 67 -3.59 4.74 7.29
CA GLY A 67 -4.84 5.09 7.96
C GLY A 67 -5.84 3.96 7.95
N GLY A 68 -6.58 3.77 9.08
CA GLY A 68 -7.63 2.76 9.14
C GLY A 68 -7.95 2.23 10.54
N GLN A 69 -8.55 1.06 10.62
CA GLN A 69 -8.82 0.43 11.92
C GLN A 69 -7.53 -0.14 12.51
N LEU A 70 -6.83 -0.96 11.74
CA LEU A 70 -5.49 -1.43 12.06
C LEU A 70 -4.53 -0.88 11.01
N ALA A 71 -3.58 -0.04 11.43
CA ALA A 71 -2.64 0.58 10.52
C ALA A 71 -1.20 0.36 10.96
N LEU A 72 -0.38 -0.12 10.01
CA LEU A 72 1.05 -0.30 10.15
C LEU A 72 1.76 0.72 9.27
N GLY A 73 2.62 1.57 9.85
CA GLY A 73 3.33 2.60 9.08
C GLY A 73 4.59 3.09 9.76
N ALA A 74 5.54 3.63 8.98
CA ALA A 74 6.82 4.06 9.52
C ALA A 74 6.73 5.42 10.23
N THR A 75 6.09 6.41 9.64
CA THR A 75 6.24 7.80 10.09
C THR A 75 5.00 8.39 10.74
N ALA A 76 3.84 8.24 10.13
CA ALA A 76 2.61 8.86 10.61
C ALA A 76 1.38 8.06 10.20
N GLY A 77 0.28 8.30 10.87
CA GLY A 77 -0.99 7.71 10.49
C GLY A 77 -2.11 8.01 11.47
N PHE A 78 -3.27 7.47 11.14
CA PHE A 78 -4.50 7.64 11.86
C PHE A 78 -5.18 6.27 11.96
N ALA A 79 -5.27 5.71 13.16
CA ALA A 79 -5.83 4.39 13.35
C ALA A 79 -6.45 4.19 14.72
N GLN A 80 -7.34 3.20 14.84
CA GLN A 80 -7.80 2.72 16.13
C GLN A 80 -6.69 1.96 16.85
N ILE A 81 -5.95 1.13 16.12
CA ILE A 81 -4.78 0.41 16.60
C ILE A 81 -3.60 0.77 15.69
N PRO A 82 -2.81 1.79 16.04
CA PRO A 82 -1.65 2.17 15.26
C PRO A 82 -0.43 1.32 15.65
N ILE A 83 0.28 0.81 14.64
CA ILE A 83 1.58 0.16 14.81
C ILE A 83 2.59 0.97 14.00
N GLY A 84 3.28 1.90 14.65
CA GLY A 84 4.26 2.78 14.01
C GLY A 84 5.63 2.70 14.64
N LEU A 85 6.67 2.99 13.85
CA LEU A 85 8.06 2.99 14.31
C LEU A 85 8.47 4.37 14.84
N LEU A 86 8.19 5.37 14.05
CA LEU A 86 8.58 6.75 14.25
C LEU A 86 7.34 7.61 13.96
N GLY A 87 7.15 8.68 14.72
CA GLY A 87 6.22 9.70 14.32
C GLY A 87 4.93 9.82 15.13
N ARG A 88 4.10 10.72 14.66
CA ARG A 88 2.88 11.15 15.33
C ARG A 88 1.71 10.34 14.81
N TRP A 89 1.26 9.39 15.61
CA TRP A 89 0.02 8.67 15.37
C TRP A 89 -1.12 9.38 16.09
N VAL A 90 -2.19 9.66 15.38
CA VAL A 90 -3.42 10.20 15.96
C VAL A 90 -4.36 9.03 16.21
N PRO A 91 -4.60 8.64 17.47
CA PRO A 91 -5.58 7.62 17.77
C PRO A 91 -6.98 8.15 17.50
N TRP A 92 -7.82 7.34 16.86
CA TRP A 92 -9.22 7.69 16.61
C TRP A 92 -10.03 7.87 17.89
N ARG A 93 -9.66 7.19 18.94
CA ARG A 93 -10.17 7.37 20.30
C ARG A 93 -8.98 7.65 21.21
N SER A 94 -9.18 8.57 22.15
CA SER A 94 -8.18 8.89 23.17
C SER A 94 -7.70 7.60 23.84
N ALA A 95 -6.56 7.07 23.38
CA ALA A 95 -5.91 5.98 24.07
C ALA A 95 -5.42 6.51 25.43
N PRO A 96 -5.59 5.74 26.52
CA PRO A 96 -5.07 6.12 27.82
C PRO A 96 -3.57 6.43 27.73
N PRO A 97 -3.05 7.41 28.46
CA PRO A 97 -1.64 7.83 28.39
C PRO A 97 -0.63 6.78 28.82
N GLU A 98 -1.07 5.60 29.22
CA GLU A 98 -0.21 4.57 29.85
C GLU A 98 0.58 3.69 28.87
N ILE A 99 0.44 3.83 27.54
CA ILE A 99 1.26 3.05 26.59
C ILE A 99 2.51 3.82 26.19
N ARG A 100 3.11 4.56 27.10
CA ARG A 100 4.50 5.01 27.02
C ARG A 100 5.40 4.05 27.80
N SER A 101 5.47 2.81 27.39
CA SER A 101 6.55 1.95 27.87
C SER A 101 7.89 2.49 27.36
N PRO A 102 8.93 2.59 28.19
CA PRO A 102 10.24 2.97 27.72
C PRO A 102 10.64 2.00 26.62
N HIS A 103 10.85 2.52 25.40
CA HIS A 103 11.23 1.69 24.26
C HIS A 103 12.61 1.08 24.55
N SER A 104 12.64 -0.20 24.90
CA SER A 104 13.89 -0.91 24.99
C SER A 104 14.51 -0.94 23.58
N VAL A 105 15.82 -0.92 23.48
CA VAL A 105 16.54 -0.98 22.19
C VAL A 105 16.08 -2.20 21.36
N TRP A 106 15.74 -3.29 22.02
CA TRP A 106 15.23 -4.52 21.41
C TRP A 106 13.86 -4.35 20.76
N THR A 107 12.94 -3.58 21.38
CA THR A 107 11.62 -3.33 20.77
C THR A 107 11.73 -2.40 19.57
N LEU A 108 12.66 -1.45 19.59
CA LEU A 108 12.95 -0.60 18.43
C LEU A 108 13.58 -1.42 17.29
N ALA A 109 14.54 -2.28 17.61
CA ALA A 109 15.17 -3.16 16.62
C ALA A 109 14.15 -4.11 15.98
N LEU A 110 13.29 -4.75 16.78
CA LEU A 110 12.22 -5.63 16.26
C LEU A 110 11.25 -4.88 15.36
N ARG A 111 10.83 -3.69 15.76
CA ARG A 111 9.97 -2.83 14.93
C ARG A 111 10.64 -2.42 13.63
N ALA A 112 11.95 -2.08 13.67
CA ALA A 112 12.72 -1.75 12.47
C ALA A 112 12.79 -2.93 11.50
N VAL A 113 13.06 -4.13 12.00
CA VAL A 113 13.08 -5.36 11.18
C VAL A 113 11.72 -5.65 10.57
N LEU A 114 10.65 -5.54 11.36
CA LEU A 114 9.27 -5.74 10.88
C LEU A 114 8.92 -4.74 9.78
N LEU A 115 9.26 -3.47 9.95
CA LEU A 115 8.98 -2.45 8.94
C LEU A 115 9.84 -2.59 7.70
N ALA A 116 11.10 -2.97 7.84
CA ALA A 116 11.96 -3.29 6.69
C ALA A 116 11.38 -4.48 5.91
N GLY A 117 10.90 -5.52 6.61
CA GLY A 117 10.20 -6.65 6.00
C GLY A 117 8.92 -6.25 5.27
N VAL A 118 8.09 -5.41 5.90
CA VAL A 118 6.87 -4.88 5.27
C VAL A 118 7.21 -3.99 4.08
N ALA A 119 8.22 -3.13 4.18
CA ALA A 119 8.66 -2.29 3.07
C ALA A 119 9.15 -3.13 1.88
N ALA A 120 9.95 -4.16 2.14
CA ALA A 120 10.41 -5.09 1.11
C ALA A 120 9.23 -5.85 0.48
N LEU A 121 8.28 -6.31 1.29
CA LEU A 121 7.09 -6.99 0.81
C LEU A 121 6.20 -6.05 -0.04
N VAL A 122 6.00 -4.82 0.40
CA VAL A 122 5.26 -3.80 -0.36
C VAL A 122 5.97 -3.49 -1.68
N ALA A 123 7.29 -3.29 -1.66
CA ALA A 123 8.08 -3.07 -2.86
C ALA A 123 7.96 -4.26 -3.83
N TRP A 124 8.07 -5.48 -3.33
CA TRP A 124 7.92 -6.68 -4.15
C TRP A 124 6.51 -6.83 -4.72
N LEU A 125 5.48 -6.73 -3.90
CA LEU A 125 4.10 -6.99 -4.30
C LEU A 125 3.46 -5.83 -5.09
N ALA A 126 3.89 -4.60 -4.85
CA ALA A 126 3.27 -3.42 -5.45
C ALA A 126 4.07 -2.88 -6.65
N VAL A 127 5.38 -2.79 -6.51
CA VAL A 127 6.24 -2.17 -7.53
C VAL A 127 6.59 -3.18 -8.62
N TRP A 128 6.96 -4.40 -8.24
CA TRP A 128 7.42 -5.41 -9.20
C TRP A 128 6.40 -5.74 -10.30
N PRO A 129 5.11 -6.00 -10.02
CA PRO A 129 4.13 -6.27 -11.07
C PRO A 129 3.93 -5.11 -12.03
N VAL A 130 4.03 -3.86 -11.54
CA VAL A 130 3.92 -2.67 -12.38
C VAL A 130 5.14 -2.53 -13.28
N VAL A 131 6.33 -2.70 -12.72
CA VAL A 131 7.60 -2.67 -13.47
C VAL A 131 7.63 -3.78 -14.52
N ASP A 132 7.25 -4.99 -14.14
CA ASP A 132 7.20 -6.14 -15.04
C ASP A 132 6.18 -5.93 -16.18
N ALA A 133 5.00 -5.39 -15.88
CA ALA A 133 4.01 -5.02 -16.90
C ALA A 133 4.49 -3.90 -17.83
N CYS A 134 5.36 -3.01 -17.36
CA CYS A 134 5.96 -1.95 -18.17
C CYS A 134 7.11 -2.45 -19.05
N LEU A 135 7.90 -3.40 -18.56
CA LEU A 135 9.13 -3.88 -19.22
C LEU A 135 8.91 -5.07 -20.16
N ARG A 136 7.80 -5.81 -20.03
CA ARG A 136 7.52 -6.95 -20.93
C ARG A 136 7.35 -6.50 -22.38
N PRO A 137 7.90 -7.25 -23.37
CA PRO A 137 7.58 -7.06 -24.79
C PRO A 137 6.06 -7.17 -24.99
N GLY A 138 5.42 -6.09 -25.43
CA GLY A 138 3.95 -6.01 -25.49
C GLY A 138 3.30 -5.36 -24.27
N GLY A 139 4.08 -4.90 -23.29
CA GLY A 139 3.61 -4.15 -22.13
C GLY A 139 3.14 -2.74 -22.46
N ILE A 140 2.75 -1.98 -21.41
CA ILE A 140 2.10 -0.67 -21.52
C ILE A 140 2.91 0.33 -22.38
N PHE A 141 4.24 0.23 -22.40
CA PHE A 141 5.15 1.16 -23.11
C PHE A 141 5.77 0.60 -24.39
N SER A 142 5.54 -0.67 -24.73
CA SER A 142 6.13 -1.27 -25.94
C SER A 142 5.50 -0.81 -27.25
N ALA A 143 4.45 0.00 -27.22
CA ALA A 143 3.75 0.55 -28.37
C ALA A 143 4.09 2.02 -28.66
N LEU A 144 5.19 2.54 -28.11
CA LEU A 144 5.73 3.83 -28.52
C LEU A 144 6.52 3.63 -29.83
N PRO A 145 6.21 4.38 -30.90
CA PRO A 145 6.95 4.33 -32.16
C PRO A 145 8.37 4.83 -32.00
#